data_0a0a059d94d60e6c89811384b605057a
#
_entry.id   0a0a059d94d60e6c89811384b605057a
#
_cell.length_a   1.000
_cell.length_b   1.000
_cell.length_c   1.000
_cell.angle_alpha   90.00
_cell.angle_beta   90.00
_cell.angle_gamma   90.00
#
_symmetry.space_group_name_H-M   'P 1'
#
loop_
_entity.id
_entity.type
_entity.pdbx_description
1 polymer ?
#
loop_
_entity_poly.entity_id
_entity_poly.type
_entity_poly.pdbx_seq_one_letter_code
_entity_poly.pdbx_strand_id
1 'polypeptide(L)'
;MIKVFARLVKFSGLCEEECIFCGAPIYSEDQGYFCNACLEHLKPHHPLEYRKLEYVSSYRVFGRYEGVLKSLILSAKFRANVSLARSLGKVISPYLWEYIEIINPDLITCPGVNIRRYWSRGFNHTEEMLRGAGVPFVKVFKRIGLGGISAGLSKEERLRAVKSHKLREEVIDLLEDKKVLIFDDVLTTGATITRLAELVLSVGASEVYAFFVAQAL
;
A
#
# COMPACT_ATOMS: atom_id res chain seq x y z
N MET A 1 -26.83 16.50 20.25
CA MET A 1 -27.01 15.64 21.45
C MET A 1 -26.30 14.27 21.28
N ILE A 2 -26.44 13.57 20.17
CA ILE A 2 -25.87 12.22 19.97
C ILE A 2 -24.32 12.19 20.05
N LYS A 3 -23.60 13.21 19.52
CA LYS A 3 -22.11 13.28 19.57
C LYS A 3 -21.53 13.54 20.97
N VAL A 4 -22.29 14.16 21.86
CA VAL A 4 -21.86 14.42 23.24
C VAL A 4 -22.04 13.16 24.10
N PHE A 5 -23.09 12.39 23.84
CA PHE A 5 -23.34 11.12 24.53
C PHE A 5 -22.25 10.07 24.20
N ALA A 6 -21.84 9.96 22.92
CA ALA A 6 -20.74 9.07 22.50
C ALA A 6 -19.40 9.44 23.18
N ARG A 7 -19.17 10.72 23.47
CA ARG A 7 -17.95 11.19 24.16
C ARG A 7 -17.96 10.90 25.67
N LEU A 8 -19.13 10.90 26.30
CA LEU A 8 -19.31 10.57 27.73
C LEU A 8 -19.21 9.06 27.98
N VAL A 9 -19.68 8.23 27.06
CA VAL A 9 -19.59 6.76 27.16
C VAL A 9 -18.13 6.29 26.98
N LYS A 10 -17.31 6.98 26.17
CA LYS A 10 -15.84 6.73 26.10
C LYS A 10 -15.11 6.92 27.43
N PHE A 11 -15.63 7.76 28.33
CA PHE A 11 -15.03 8.02 29.64
C PHE A 11 -15.37 6.93 30.67
N SER A 12 -16.40 6.12 30.44
CA SER A 12 -16.85 5.08 31.38
C SER A 12 -16.27 3.69 31.13
N GLY A 13 -15.31 3.52 30.19
CA GLY A 13 -14.71 2.21 29.88
C GLY A 13 -15.67 1.22 29.18
N LEU A 14 -16.89 1.66 28.84
CA LEU A 14 -17.92 0.86 28.16
C LEU A 14 -18.02 1.13 26.66
N CYS A 15 -17.05 1.85 26.07
CA CYS A 15 -17.07 2.14 24.63
C CYS A 15 -16.36 1.02 23.89
N GLU A 16 -17.15 0.21 23.24
CA GLU A 16 -16.74 -0.67 22.17
C GLU A 16 -16.02 0.16 21.09
N GLU A 17 -14.89 -0.31 20.60
CA GLU A 17 -14.23 0.31 19.46
C GLU A 17 -15.13 0.20 18.23
N GLU A 18 -15.21 1.25 17.44
CA GLU A 18 -16.01 1.27 16.21
C GLU A 18 -15.14 0.87 15.01
N CYS A 19 -15.72 0.08 14.13
CA CYS A 19 -15.10 -0.28 12.85
C CYS A 19 -14.74 0.99 12.07
N ILE A 20 -13.45 1.12 11.77
CA ILE A 20 -12.90 2.31 11.10
C ILE A 20 -13.49 2.53 9.69
N PHE A 21 -14.12 1.51 9.12
CA PHE A 21 -14.73 1.57 7.79
C PHE A 21 -16.24 1.83 7.84
N CYS A 22 -17.02 1.00 8.55
CA CYS A 22 -18.47 1.08 8.52
C CYS A 22 -19.11 1.68 9.78
N GLY A 23 -18.33 1.94 10.85
CA GLY A 23 -18.82 2.47 12.12
C GLY A 23 -19.55 1.47 13.01
N ALA A 24 -19.62 0.19 12.60
CA ALA A 24 -20.23 -0.85 13.44
C ALA A 24 -19.37 -1.10 14.69
N PRO A 25 -19.96 -1.48 15.83
CA PRO A 25 -19.22 -1.79 17.04
C PRO A 25 -18.31 -3.01 16.84
N ILE A 26 -17.13 -2.98 17.48
CA ILE A 26 -16.16 -4.08 17.51
C ILE A 26 -16.20 -4.65 18.92
N TYR A 27 -16.46 -5.97 19.02
CA TYR A 27 -16.67 -6.66 20.28
C TYR A 27 -15.46 -7.45 20.79
N SER A 28 -14.35 -7.46 20.03
CA SER A 28 -13.17 -8.23 20.37
C SER A 28 -11.90 -7.46 20.04
N GLU A 29 -10.95 -7.41 20.96
CA GLU A 29 -9.62 -6.83 20.76
C GLU A 29 -8.85 -7.47 19.59
N ASP A 30 -9.13 -8.75 19.31
CA ASP A 30 -8.51 -9.53 18.23
C ASP A 30 -8.91 -9.05 16.84
N GLN A 31 -10.01 -8.30 16.73
CA GLN A 31 -10.52 -7.78 15.45
C GLN A 31 -9.76 -6.50 14.99
N GLY A 32 -8.98 -5.91 15.86
CA GLY A 32 -8.27 -4.67 15.57
C GLY A 32 -9.23 -3.52 15.25
N TYR A 33 -9.12 -2.94 14.04
CA TYR A 33 -9.90 -1.77 13.64
C TYR A 33 -11.09 -2.07 12.72
N PHE A 34 -11.41 -3.35 12.46
CA PHE A 34 -12.49 -3.76 11.57
C PHE A 34 -13.45 -4.72 12.26
N CYS A 35 -14.75 -4.57 12.03
CA CYS A 35 -15.73 -5.56 12.44
C CYS A 35 -15.64 -6.84 11.58
N ASN A 36 -16.17 -7.95 12.08
CA ASN A 36 -16.14 -9.25 11.38
C ASN A 36 -16.69 -9.18 9.95
N ALA A 37 -17.80 -8.46 9.75
CA ALA A 37 -18.38 -8.32 8.41
C ALA A 37 -17.41 -7.64 7.43
N CYS A 38 -16.68 -6.60 7.85
CA CYS A 38 -15.68 -5.96 7.01
C CYS A 38 -14.45 -6.85 6.79
N LEU A 39 -14.00 -7.61 7.82
CA LEU A 39 -12.89 -8.56 7.69
C LEU A 39 -13.22 -9.71 6.73
N GLU A 40 -14.44 -10.23 6.74
CA GLU A 40 -14.87 -11.27 5.79
C GLU A 40 -14.72 -10.82 4.33
N HIS A 41 -14.97 -9.55 4.04
CA HIS A 41 -14.77 -8.96 2.71
C HIS A 41 -13.30 -8.66 2.37
N LEU A 42 -12.38 -8.80 3.34
CA LEU A 42 -10.94 -8.59 3.16
C LEU A 42 -10.15 -9.91 3.09
N LYS A 43 -10.83 -11.02 2.85
CA LYS A 43 -10.15 -12.31 2.63
C LYS A 43 -9.42 -12.30 1.28
N PRO A 44 -8.25 -12.94 1.20
CA PRO A 44 -7.54 -13.06 -0.07
C PRO A 44 -8.36 -13.81 -1.09
N HIS A 45 -8.36 -13.32 -2.31
CA HIS A 45 -9.03 -13.97 -3.45
C HIS A 45 -7.99 -14.71 -4.30
N HIS A 46 -8.10 -16.03 -4.36
CA HIS A 46 -7.33 -16.86 -5.28
C HIS A 46 -8.28 -17.66 -6.20
N PRO A 47 -7.93 -17.88 -7.46
CA PRO A 47 -6.77 -17.36 -8.19
C PRO A 47 -7.04 -15.99 -8.82
N LEU A 48 -6.04 -15.10 -8.73
CA LEU A 48 -5.97 -13.90 -9.55
C LEU A 48 -5.28 -14.26 -10.87
N GLU A 49 -5.69 -13.63 -11.98
CA GLU A 49 -4.97 -13.79 -13.23
C GLU A 49 -3.59 -13.17 -13.14
N TYR A 50 -2.55 -14.00 -13.19
CA TYR A 50 -1.18 -13.54 -13.22
C TYR A 50 -0.82 -13.17 -14.66
N ARG A 51 -0.43 -11.91 -14.86
CA ARG A 51 0.14 -11.43 -16.11
C ARG A 51 1.65 -11.23 -15.95
N LYS A 52 2.41 -11.45 -17.00
CA LYS A 52 3.85 -11.18 -16.96
C LYS A 52 4.09 -9.68 -16.77
N LEU A 53 4.85 -9.32 -15.75
CA LEU A 53 5.33 -7.96 -15.52
C LEU A 53 6.80 -7.90 -15.94
N GLU A 54 7.15 -6.92 -16.75
CA GLU A 54 8.52 -6.71 -17.22
C GLU A 54 9.41 -6.29 -16.05
N TYR A 55 10.61 -6.83 -16.00
CA TYR A 55 11.62 -6.61 -14.94
C TYR A 55 11.23 -7.10 -13.53
N VAL A 56 10.17 -7.87 -13.38
CA VAL A 56 9.71 -8.42 -12.10
C VAL A 56 9.79 -9.95 -12.16
N SER A 57 10.59 -10.55 -11.26
CA SER A 57 10.80 -12.00 -11.20
C SER A 57 9.53 -12.74 -10.79
N SER A 58 8.86 -12.27 -9.75
CA SER A 58 7.52 -12.71 -9.37
C SER A 58 6.80 -11.64 -8.56
N TYR A 59 5.48 -11.80 -8.44
CA TYR A 59 4.70 -10.91 -7.58
C TYR A 59 3.54 -11.65 -6.92
N ARG A 60 3.02 -11.08 -5.83
CA ARG A 60 1.82 -11.53 -5.14
C ARG A 60 0.81 -10.40 -5.03
N VAL A 61 -0.46 -10.75 -5.05
CA VAL A 61 -1.57 -9.82 -4.88
C VAL A 61 -2.47 -10.33 -3.76
N PHE A 62 -2.88 -9.46 -2.84
CA PHE A 62 -3.77 -9.83 -1.75
C PHE A 62 -5.22 -10.03 -2.23
N GLY A 63 -5.77 -9.09 -3.03
CA GLY A 63 -7.16 -9.19 -3.44
C GLY A 63 -7.51 -8.47 -4.74
N ARG A 64 -8.80 -8.52 -5.12
CA ARG A 64 -9.33 -7.76 -6.26
C ARG A 64 -9.60 -6.31 -5.88
N TYR A 65 -9.33 -5.38 -6.79
CA TYR A 65 -9.61 -3.95 -6.61
C TYR A 65 -11.09 -3.65 -6.81
N GLU A 66 -11.93 -4.19 -5.92
CA GLU A 66 -13.39 -4.04 -5.94
C GLU A 66 -13.96 -4.01 -4.51
N GLY A 67 -15.25 -3.70 -4.37
CA GLY A 67 -16.00 -3.75 -3.12
C GLY A 67 -15.34 -2.99 -1.96
N VAL A 68 -15.26 -3.66 -0.81
CA VAL A 68 -14.72 -3.11 0.43
C VAL A 68 -13.24 -2.76 0.29
N LEU A 69 -12.42 -3.65 -0.29
CA LEU A 69 -10.98 -3.44 -0.44
C LEU A 69 -10.67 -2.17 -1.26
N LYS A 70 -11.38 -1.97 -2.38
CA LYS A 70 -11.27 -0.74 -3.18
C LYS A 70 -11.63 0.50 -2.37
N SER A 71 -12.72 0.44 -1.62
CA SER A 71 -13.20 1.57 -0.79
C SER A 71 -12.18 1.92 0.30
N LEU A 72 -11.57 0.92 0.94
CA LEU A 72 -10.53 1.11 1.97
C LEU A 72 -9.27 1.75 1.40
N ILE A 73 -8.76 1.23 0.27
CA ILE A 73 -7.58 1.78 -0.40
C ILE A 73 -7.83 3.24 -0.80
N LEU A 74 -9.00 3.55 -1.38
CA LEU A 74 -9.37 4.91 -1.74
C LEU A 74 -9.49 5.82 -0.51
N SER A 75 -10.09 5.34 0.58
CA SER A 75 -10.24 6.10 1.82
C SER A 75 -8.88 6.36 2.48
N ALA A 76 -7.99 5.38 2.55
CA ALA A 76 -6.62 5.56 3.02
C ALA A 76 -5.86 6.58 2.15
N LYS A 77 -6.08 6.53 0.83
CA LYS A 77 -5.38 7.35 -0.16
C LYS A 77 -5.87 8.81 -0.21
N PHE A 78 -7.17 9.06 -0.09
CA PHE A 78 -7.77 10.39 -0.35
C PHE A 78 -8.32 11.09 0.87
N ARG A 79 -8.62 10.39 1.96
CA ARG A 79 -9.16 10.99 3.20
C ARG A 79 -8.09 11.28 4.26
N ALA A 80 -6.81 11.18 3.91
CA ALA A 80 -5.68 11.39 4.81
C ALA A 80 -5.78 10.58 6.13
N ASN A 81 -6.28 9.34 6.04
CA ASN A 81 -6.51 8.49 7.20
C ASN A 81 -5.34 7.52 7.42
N VAL A 82 -4.37 7.94 8.24
CA VAL A 82 -3.20 7.15 8.61
C VAL A 82 -3.59 5.87 9.36
N SER A 83 -4.55 5.97 10.28
CA SER A 83 -5.02 4.81 11.07
C SER A 83 -5.61 3.74 10.16
N LEU A 84 -6.40 4.13 9.16
CA LEU A 84 -6.96 3.20 8.17
C LEU A 84 -5.87 2.54 7.32
N ALA A 85 -4.86 3.30 6.88
CA ALA A 85 -3.74 2.73 6.13
C ALA A 85 -2.98 1.69 6.97
N ARG A 86 -2.68 2.01 8.24
CA ARG A 86 -2.03 1.07 9.16
C ARG A 86 -2.89 -0.15 9.46
N SER A 87 -4.20 0.03 9.62
CA SER A 87 -5.13 -1.08 9.87
C SER A 87 -5.20 -2.03 8.67
N LEU A 88 -5.25 -1.49 7.45
CA LEU A 88 -5.16 -2.31 6.25
C LEU A 88 -3.82 -3.05 6.18
N GLY A 89 -2.73 -2.40 6.57
CA GLY A 89 -1.41 -3.03 6.73
C GLY A 89 -1.44 -4.23 7.68
N LYS A 90 -2.10 -4.11 8.85
CA LYS A 90 -2.26 -5.23 9.79
C LYS A 90 -3.02 -6.40 9.18
N VAL A 91 -4.10 -6.13 8.43
CA VAL A 91 -4.90 -7.18 7.77
C VAL A 91 -4.10 -7.96 6.72
N ILE A 92 -3.31 -7.28 5.91
CA ILE A 92 -2.50 -7.94 4.87
C ILE A 92 -1.20 -8.56 5.41
N SER A 93 -0.82 -8.22 6.64
CA SER A 93 0.47 -8.61 7.26
C SER A 93 0.78 -10.10 7.13
N PRO A 94 -0.11 -11.05 7.48
CA PRO A 94 0.21 -12.49 7.37
C PRO A 94 0.61 -12.90 5.95
N TYR A 95 -0.09 -12.39 4.95
CA TYR A 95 0.16 -12.73 3.53
C TYR A 95 1.42 -12.07 2.98
N LEU A 96 1.72 -10.86 3.45
CA LEU A 96 2.93 -10.16 3.08
C LEU A 96 4.16 -10.83 3.69
N TRP A 97 4.10 -11.22 4.97
CA TRP A 97 5.20 -11.93 5.65
C TRP A 97 5.43 -13.32 5.06
N GLU A 98 4.37 -14.09 4.76
CA GLU A 98 4.51 -15.36 4.05
C GLU A 98 5.26 -15.20 2.71
N TYR A 99 4.95 -14.15 1.96
CA TYR A 99 5.65 -13.88 0.70
C TYR A 99 7.10 -13.43 0.93
N ILE A 100 7.36 -12.61 1.94
CA ILE A 100 8.71 -12.19 2.33
C ILE A 100 9.55 -13.42 2.70
N GLU A 101 9.03 -14.37 3.45
CA GLU A 101 9.72 -15.61 3.81
C GLU A 101 10.08 -16.46 2.58
N ILE A 102 9.17 -16.56 1.60
CA ILE A 102 9.40 -17.31 0.37
C ILE A 102 10.51 -16.72 -0.48
N ILE A 103 10.50 -15.40 -0.70
CA ILE A 103 11.45 -14.74 -1.62
C ILE A 103 12.73 -14.30 -0.92
N ASN A 104 12.72 -14.18 0.41
CA ASN A 104 13.82 -13.72 1.24
C ASN A 104 14.52 -12.46 0.67
N PRO A 105 13.83 -11.31 0.57
CA PRO A 105 14.39 -10.10 -0.02
C PRO A 105 15.40 -9.45 0.91
N ASP A 106 16.47 -8.91 0.35
CA ASP A 106 17.46 -8.13 1.12
C ASP A 106 16.92 -6.73 1.50
N LEU A 107 16.03 -6.19 0.68
CA LEU A 107 15.51 -4.85 0.84
C LEU A 107 14.04 -4.78 0.42
N ILE A 108 13.25 -4.09 1.25
CA ILE A 108 11.83 -3.81 0.98
C ILE A 108 11.65 -2.31 0.81
N THR A 109 10.88 -1.92 -0.20
CA THR A 109 10.62 -0.52 -0.53
C THR A 109 9.21 -0.31 -1.06
N CYS A 110 8.81 0.94 -1.25
CA CYS A 110 7.54 1.31 -1.87
C CYS A 110 7.69 2.57 -2.74
N PRO A 111 6.74 2.85 -3.66
CA PRO A 111 6.80 4.03 -4.51
C PRO A 111 6.88 5.33 -3.70
N GLY A 112 7.70 6.27 -4.16
CA GLY A 112 7.71 7.63 -3.63
C GLY A 112 6.45 8.41 -4.01
N VAL A 113 6.00 9.28 -3.13
CA VAL A 113 4.94 10.25 -3.44
C VAL A 113 5.54 11.59 -3.85
N ASN A 114 4.87 12.33 -4.74
CA ASN A 114 5.31 13.67 -5.06
C ASN A 114 4.99 14.65 -3.91
N ILE A 115 5.73 15.76 -3.87
CA ILE A 115 5.64 16.77 -2.80
C ILE A 115 4.22 17.32 -2.65
N ARG A 116 3.50 17.57 -3.74
CA ARG A 116 2.12 18.06 -3.73
C ARG A 116 1.14 17.09 -3.07
N ARG A 117 1.27 15.78 -3.37
CA ARG A 117 0.48 14.73 -2.73
C ARG A 117 0.86 14.55 -1.27
N TYR A 118 2.13 14.70 -0.95
CA TYR A 118 2.58 14.67 0.43
C TYR A 118 1.97 15.84 1.23
N TRP A 119 2.02 17.06 0.71
CA TRP A 119 1.40 18.22 1.35
C TRP A 119 -0.13 18.11 1.49
N SER A 120 -0.82 17.56 0.49
CA SER A 120 -2.27 17.41 0.55
C SER A 120 -2.75 16.26 1.46
N ARG A 121 -1.90 15.26 1.72
CA ARG A 121 -2.25 14.05 2.49
C ARG A 121 -1.52 13.96 3.82
N GLY A 122 -0.39 14.62 3.97
CA GLY A 122 0.49 14.55 5.15
C GLY A 122 1.36 13.29 5.24
N PHE A 123 1.13 12.27 4.38
CA PHE A 123 1.83 10.99 4.47
C PHE A 123 1.80 10.20 3.15
N ASN A 124 2.63 9.15 3.08
CA ASN A 124 2.59 8.12 2.06
C ASN A 124 1.79 6.91 2.57
N HIS A 125 0.63 6.64 1.98
CA HIS A 125 -0.25 5.56 2.42
C HIS A 125 0.38 4.16 2.29
N THR A 126 1.22 3.90 1.29
CA THR A 126 1.96 2.63 1.16
C THR A 126 2.99 2.46 2.27
N GLU A 127 3.70 3.53 2.67
CA GLU A 127 4.58 3.50 3.84
C GLU A 127 3.81 3.20 5.14
N GLU A 128 2.63 3.80 5.32
CA GLU A 128 1.80 3.54 6.50
C GLU A 128 1.23 2.12 6.52
N MET A 129 0.91 1.54 5.36
CA MET A 129 0.54 0.12 5.28
C MET A 129 1.69 -0.79 5.68
N LEU A 130 2.92 -0.54 5.21
CA LEU A 130 4.11 -1.30 5.62
C LEU A 130 4.38 -1.17 7.13
N ARG A 131 4.24 0.04 7.70
CA ARG A 131 4.33 0.24 9.15
C ARG A 131 3.27 -0.54 9.91
N GLY A 132 2.03 -0.54 9.41
CA GLY A 132 0.93 -1.32 9.97
C GLY A 132 1.17 -2.82 9.91
N ALA A 133 1.81 -3.31 8.85
CA ALA A 133 2.20 -4.71 8.69
C ALA A 133 3.43 -5.11 9.53
N GLY A 134 4.09 -4.15 10.20
CA GLY A 134 5.31 -4.41 10.97
C GLY A 134 6.53 -4.72 10.08
N VAL A 135 6.50 -4.32 8.81
CA VAL A 135 7.56 -4.60 7.84
C VAL A 135 8.55 -3.43 7.78
N PRO A 136 9.84 -3.66 8.07
CA PRO A 136 10.87 -2.64 7.88
C PRO A 136 11.06 -2.36 6.38
N PHE A 137 11.29 -1.10 6.03
CA PHE A 137 11.50 -0.71 4.63
C PHE A 137 12.46 0.47 4.50
N VAL A 138 13.04 0.59 3.30
CA VAL A 138 13.94 1.69 2.93
C VAL A 138 13.25 2.56 1.87
N LYS A 139 13.38 3.88 1.97
CA LYS A 139 12.86 4.81 0.97
C LYS A 139 13.82 4.93 -0.20
N VAL A 140 13.67 4.06 -1.18
CA VAL A 140 14.54 4.02 -2.36
C VAL A 140 14.13 5.05 -3.41
N PHE A 141 12.83 5.31 -3.53
CA PHE A 141 12.30 6.16 -4.60
C PHE A 141 11.95 7.55 -4.13
N LYS A 142 12.27 8.55 -4.96
CA LYS A 142 11.73 9.91 -4.92
C LYS A 142 10.90 10.16 -6.17
N ARG A 143 9.88 11.01 -6.06
CA ARG A 143 9.06 11.39 -7.21
C ARG A 143 9.23 12.86 -7.49
N ILE A 144 9.74 13.18 -8.69
CA ILE A 144 10.03 14.55 -9.12
C ILE A 144 8.83 15.11 -9.90
N GLY A 145 8.63 16.42 -9.80
CA GLY A 145 7.61 17.16 -10.54
C GLY A 145 6.29 17.34 -9.79
N LEU A 146 5.51 18.30 -10.28
CA LEU A 146 4.24 18.73 -9.68
C LEU A 146 3.05 17.84 -10.07
N GLY A 147 3.28 16.63 -10.56
CA GLY A 147 2.29 15.69 -11.12
C GLY A 147 0.86 15.90 -10.63
N GLY A 148 -0.07 16.05 -11.57
CA GLY A 148 -1.49 16.27 -11.34
C GLY A 148 -2.19 15.14 -10.59
N ILE A 149 -3.46 15.36 -10.23
CA ILE A 149 -4.36 14.36 -9.64
C ILE A 149 -4.57 13.25 -10.67
N SER A 150 -4.42 11.98 -10.28
CA SER A 150 -4.46 10.82 -11.20
C SER A 150 -5.84 10.57 -11.84
N ALA A 151 -6.91 11.13 -11.28
CA ALA A 151 -8.25 11.05 -11.84
C ALA A 151 -8.38 12.07 -12.98
N GLY A 152 -8.60 11.57 -14.22
CA GLY A 152 -8.78 12.42 -15.40
C GLY A 152 -7.51 12.67 -16.23
N LEU A 153 -6.35 12.10 -15.87
CA LEU A 153 -5.12 12.25 -16.67
C LEU A 153 -5.25 11.56 -18.03
N SER A 154 -4.79 12.26 -19.10
CA SER A 154 -4.57 11.68 -20.41
C SER A 154 -3.53 10.55 -20.38
N LYS A 155 -3.47 9.74 -21.45
CA LYS A 155 -2.46 8.68 -21.58
C LYS A 155 -1.03 9.22 -21.49
N GLU A 156 -0.77 10.38 -22.07
CA GLU A 156 0.54 11.05 -22.06
C GLU A 156 0.91 11.58 -20.67
N GLU A 157 -0.05 12.15 -19.94
CA GLU A 157 0.16 12.59 -18.56
C GLU A 157 0.42 11.43 -17.60
N ARG A 158 -0.23 10.28 -17.81
CA ARG A 158 0.06 9.05 -17.07
C ARG A 158 1.48 8.56 -17.35
N LEU A 159 1.93 8.59 -18.60
CA LEU A 159 3.28 8.21 -18.98
C LEU A 159 4.33 9.15 -18.37
N ARG A 160 4.09 10.47 -18.39
CA ARG A 160 4.94 11.46 -17.70
C ARG A 160 4.96 11.23 -16.18
N ALA A 161 3.83 10.86 -15.59
CA ALA A 161 3.73 10.55 -14.17
C ALA A 161 4.54 9.31 -13.79
N VAL A 162 4.61 8.29 -14.63
CA VAL A 162 5.46 7.10 -14.44
C VAL A 162 6.94 7.48 -14.54
N LYS A 163 7.33 8.26 -15.54
CA LYS A 163 8.72 8.76 -15.72
C LYS A 163 9.20 9.68 -14.60
N SER A 164 8.30 10.19 -13.74
CA SER A 164 8.66 11.08 -12.64
C SER A 164 9.33 10.38 -11.44
N HIS A 165 9.35 9.04 -11.40
CA HIS A 165 10.08 8.31 -10.37
C HIS A 165 11.57 8.31 -10.65
N LYS A 166 12.37 8.57 -9.62
CA LYS A 166 13.83 8.46 -9.62
C LYS A 166 14.31 7.79 -8.34
N LEU A 167 15.50 7.22 -8.38
CA LEU A 167 16.17 6.76 -7.19
C LEU A 167 16.62 7.93 -6.33
N ARG A 168 16.72 7.70 -5.04
CA ARG A 168 17.41 8.58 -4.10
C ARG A 168 18.90 8.26 -4.20
N GLU A 169 19.71 9.27 -4.36
CA GLU A 169 21.17 9.11 -4.58
C GLU A 169 21.84 8.44 -3.38
N GLU A 170 21.39 8.78 -2.18
CA GLU A 170 21.92 8.29 -0.91
C GLU A 170 21.73 6.79 -0.65
N VAL A 171 20.96 6.08 -1.48
CA VAL A 171 20.67 4.64 -1.29
C VAL A 171 21.05 3.78 -2.50
N ILE A 172 21.67 4.36 -3.53
CA ILE A 172 22.04 3.62 -4.75
C ILE A 172 22.98 2.46 -4.42
N ASP A 173 24.01 2.71 -3.62
CA ASP A 173 25.01 1.70 -3.24
C ASP A 173 24.42 0.56 -2.39
N LEU A 174 23.25 0.78 -1.79
CA LEU A 174 22.55 -0.27 -1.02
C LEU A 174 21.82 -1.27 -1.93
N LEU A 175 21.72 -1.01 -3.22
CA LEU A 175 20.93 -1.82 -4.17
C LEU A 175 21.78 -2.84 -4.93
N GLU A 176 23.10 -2.69 -4.96
CA GLU A 176 24.00 -3.58 -5.68
C GLU A 176 23.88 -5.03 -5.17
N ASP A 177 23.66 -5.97 -6.09
CA ASP A 177 23.46 -7.40 -5.84
C ASP A 177 22.30 -7.76 -4.91
N LYS A 178 21.35 -6.84 -4.65
CA LYS A 178 20.23 -7.04 -3.73
C LYS A 178 18.98 -7.59 -4.43
N LYS A 179 18.26 -8.46 -3.73
CA LYS A 179 16.89 -8.83 -4.01
C LYS A 179 15.96 -7.77 -3.43
N VAL A 180 15.22 -7.09 -4.27
CA VAL A 180 14.37 -5.96 -3.86
C VAL A 180 12.88 -6.32 -3.95
N LEU A 181 12.15 -6.24 -2.85
CA LEU A 181 10.69 -6.31 -2.84
C LEU A 181 10.09 -4.90 -2.91
N ILE A 182 9.28 -4.64 -3.93
CA ILE A 182 8.53 -3.39 -4.07
C ILE A 182 7.07 -3.63 -3.68
N PHE A 183 6.62 -2.94 -2.64
CA PHE A 183 5.24 -2.97 -2.15
C PHE A 183 4.45 -1.80 -2.73
N ASP A 184 3.30 -2.06 -3.37
CA ASP A 184 2.40 -0.99 -3.87
C ASP A 184 0.93 -1.28 -3.56
N ASP A 185 0.05 -0.28 -3.66
CA ASP A 185 -1.37 -0.40 -3.31
C ASP A 185 -2.18 -1.15 -4.39
N VAL A 186 -2.06 -0.76 -5.66
CA VAL A 186 -2.91 -1.32 -6.73
C VAL A 186 -2.12 -1.61 -8.01
N LEU A 187 -2.13 -2.88 -8.41
CA LEU A 187 -1.71 -3.28 -9.74
C LEU A 187 -2.82 -2.98 -10.75
N THR A 188 -2.55 -2.05 -11.66
CA THR A 188 -3.42 -1.74 -12.80
C THR A 188 -2.78 -2.23 -14.10
N THR A 189 -2.11 -1.39 -14.84
CA THR A 189 -1.37 -1.73 -16.07
C THR A 189 0.00 -2.33 -15.81
N GLY A 190 0.53 -2.19 -14.59
CA GLY A 190 1.91 -2.56 -14.27
C GLY A 190 2.95 -1.48 -14.60
N ALA A 191 2.59 -0.39 -15.28
CA ALA A 191 3.56 0.62 -15.73
C ALA A 191 4.39 1.25 -14.59
N THR A 192 3.80 1.43 -13.40
CA THR A 192 4.54 1.95 -12.24
C THR A 192 5.59 0.95 -11.79
N ILE A 193 5.20 -0.30 -11.55
CA ILE A 193 6.12 -1.32 -11.06
C ILE A 193 7.23 -1.63 -12.06
N THR A 194 6.90 -1.74 -13.37
CA THR A 194 7.89 -1.92 -14.43
C THR A 194 8.94 -0.81 -14.38
N ARG A 195 8.54 0.45 -14.25
CA ARG A 195 9.48 1.57 -14.15
C ARG A 195 10.33 1.53 -12.89
N LEU A 196 9.75 1.17 -11.74
CA LEU A 196 10.49 1.08 -10.48
C LEU A 196 11.48 -0.09 -10.52
N ALA A 197 11.10 -1.23 -11.08
CA ALA A 197 11.95 -2.39 -11.27
C ALA A 197 13.12 -2.07 -12.22
N GLU A 198 12.85 -1.44 -13.36
CA GLU A 198 13.88 -0.97 -14.29
C GLU A 198 14.91 -0.07 -13.58
N LEU A 199 14.46 0.87 -12.73
CA LEU A 199 15.34 1.77 -12.01
C LEU A 199 16.29 1.05 -11.04
N VAL A 200 15.80 0.10 -10.24
CA VAL A 200 16.66 -0.60 -9.27
C VAL A 200 17.59 -1.58 -9.96
N LEU A 201 17.15 -2.25 -11.02
CA LEU A 201 18.00 -3.13 -11.82
C LEU A 201 19.09 -2.34 -12.55
N SER A 202 18.81 -1.12 -13.01
CA SER A 202 19.80 -0.29 -13.71
C SER A 202 20.99 0.14 -12.85
N VAL A 203 20.88 -0.01 -11.53
CA VAL A 203 21.95 0.30 -10.55
C VAL A 203 22.47 -0.97 -9.85
N GLY A 204 22.27 -2.15 -10.43
CA GLY A 204 22.91 -3.40 -10.01
C GLY A 204 22.08 -4.28 -9.07
N ALA A 205 20.79 -4.01 -8.83
CA ALA A 205 19.96 -4.96 -8.10
C ALA A 205 19.89 -6.29 -8.85
N SER A 206 19.93 -7.41 -8.13
CA SER A 206 19.96 -8.77 -8.72
C SER A 206 18.57 -9.22 -9.18
N GLU A 207 17.56 -9.01 -8.36
CA GLU A 207 16.19 -9.43 -8.65
C GLU A 207 15.17 -8.45 -8.07
N VAL A 208 14.02 -8.36 -8.75
CA VAL A 208 12.90 -7.53 -8.27
C VAL A 208 11.66 -8.38 -8.11
N TYR A 209 11.05 -8.23 -6.97
CA TYR A 209 9.77 -8.83 -6.59
C TYR A 209 8.75 -7.74 -6.29
N ALA A 210 7.46 -8.06 -6.37
CA ALA A 210 6.43 -7.10 -6.04
C ALA A 210 5.31 -7.70 -5.17
N PHE A 211 4.74 -6.88 -4.30
CA PHE A 211 3.51 -7.20 -3.58
C PHE A 211 2.51 -6.08 -3.77
N PHE A 212 1.28 -6.43 -4.13
CA PHE A 212 0.18 -5.48 -4.30
C PHE A 212 -0.96 -5.81 -3.34
N VAL A 213 -1.54 -4.77 -2.74
CA VAL A 213 -2.75 -4.94 -1.92
C VAL A 213 -3.94 -5.34 -2.78
N ALA A 214 -4.04 -4.79 -3.99
CA ALA A 214 -5.13 -5.17 -4.90
C ALA A 214 -4.71 -5.15 -6.37
N GLN A 215 -5.44 -5.93 -7.20
CA GLN A 215 -5.32 -5.92 -8.65
C GLN A 215 -6.62 -5.44 -9.28
N ALA A 216 -6.53 -4.45 -10.17
CA ALA A 216 -7.62 -4.09 -11.07
C ALA A 216 -7.60 -5.01 -12.30
N LEU A 217 -8.77 -5.56 -12.64
CA LEU A 217 -9.01 -6.37 -13.84
C LEU A 217 -9.17 -5.48 -15.07
#